data_ff44fe1d92f182df743cb1fc17922065
#
_entry.id   ff44fe1d92f182df743cb1fc17922065
#
_cell.length_a   1.000
_cell.length_b   1.000
_cell.length_c   1.000
_cell.angle_alpha   90.00
_cell.angle_beta   90.00
_cell.angle_gamma   90.00
#
_symmetry.space_group_name_H-M   'P 1'
#
loop_
_entity.id
_entity.type
_entity.pdbx_description
1 polymer ?
#
loop_
_entity_poly.entity_id
_entity_poly.type
_entity_poly.pdbx_seq_one_letter_code
_entity_poly.pdbx_strand_id
1 'polypeptide(L)'
;MSTADIFSVAPRVIDVRTAVEFAEGHVQGAVNLDVESGAFQAKLSSLDKSVGYALYCRSGRRSAIAAELMATAGFTEVRDLGTLELAAQSLGLPIVTQ
;
A
#
# COMPACT_ATOMS: atom_id res chain seq x y z
N MET A 1 -6.00 10.83 16.43
CA MET A 1 -6.89 10.40 15.33
C MET A 1 -6.32 9.16 14.68
N SER A 2 -7.13 8.13 14.51
CA SER A 2 -6.67 6.89 13.89
C SER A 2 -6.73 6.97 12.37
N THR A 3 -6.07 6.05 11.67
CA THR A 3 -6.12 5.99 10.21
C THR A 3 -7.55 5.80 9.71
N ALA A 4 -8.39 5.10 10.48
CA ALA A 4 -9.79 4.89 10.11
C ALA A 4 -10.56 6.21 9.95
N ASP A 5 -10.12 7.27 10.64
CA ASP A 5 -10.76 8.58 10.53
C ASP A 5 -10.35 9.34 9.27
N ILE A 6 -9.26 8.92 8.61
CA ILE A 6 -8.78 9.52 7.36
C ILE A 6 -9.60 9.01 6.17
N PHE A 7 -10.01 7.75 6.24
CA PHE A 7 -10.77 7.09 5.20
C PHE A 7 -12.22 6.92 5.63
N SER A 8 -13.15 7.11 4.70
CA SER A 8 -14.58 6.87 4.97
C SER A 8 -14.87 5.40 5.24
N VAL A 9 -14.05 4.50 4.66
CA VAL A 9 -14.07 3.07 4.91
C VAL A 9 -12.62 2.60 5.01
N ALA A 10 -12.41 1.40 5.53
CA ALA A 10 -11.06 0.84 5.63
C ALA A 10 -10.42 0.76 4.24
N PRO A 11 -9.18 1.24 4.07
CA PRO A 11 -8.51 1.21 2.78
C PRO A 11 -8.04 -0.19 2.43
N ARG A 12 -7.83 -0.43 1.14
CA ARG A 12 -7.12 -1.62 0.68
C ARG A 12 -5.63 -1.34 0.84
N VAL A 13 -4.89 -2.27 1.42
CA VAL A 13 -3.48 -2.09 1.74
C VAL A 13 -2.62 -2.79 0.71
N ILE A 14 -1.69 -2.05 0.13
CA ILE A 14 -0.78 -2.58 -0.90
C ILE A 14 0.66 -2.43 -0.42
N ASP A 15 1.37 -3.57 -0.37
CA ASP A 15 2.80 -3.62 -0.11
C ASP A 15 3.50 -3.60 -1.48
N VAL A 16 4.24 -2.52 -1.76
CA VAL A 16 4.87 -2.36 -3.08
C VAL A 16 6.32 -2.80 -3.10
N ARG A 17 6.74 -3.58 -2.08
CA ARG A 17 8.08 -4.17 -2.01
C ARG A 17 8.15 -5.45 -2.83
N THR A 18 9.33 -6.06 -2.85
CA THR A 18 9.51 -7.35 -3.52
C THR A 18 8.77 -8.46 -2.79
N ALA A 19 8.53 -9.56 -3.49
CA ALA A 19 7.88 -10.74 -2.91
C ALA A 19 8.69 -11.32 -1.75
N VAL A 20 10.02 -11.25 -1.81
CA VAL A 20 10.89 -11.73 -0.74
C VAL A 20 10.72 -10.88 0.51
N GLU A 21 10.70 -9.57 0.37
CA GLU A 21 10.47 -8.67 1.50
C GLU A 21 9.09 -8.90 2.12
N PHE A 22 8.08 -9.08 1.28
CA PHE A 22 6.71 -9.35 1.72
C PHE A 22 6.65 -10.64 2.56
N ALA A 23 7.31 -11.69 2.10
CA ALA A 23 7.33 -12.98 2.81
C ALA A 23 8.02 -12.88 4.17
N GLU A 24 8.96 -11.97 4.32
CA GLU A 24 9.69 -11.77 5.59
C GLU A 24 8.84 -11.05 6.64
N GLY A 25 7.78 -10.40 6.23
CA GLY A 25 6.87 -9.70 7.13
C GLY A 25 6.11 -8.62 6.39
N HIS A 26 4.80 -8.56 6.58
CA HIS A 26 3.94 -7.58 5.93
C HIS A 26 2.74 -7.27 6.82
N VAL A 27 2.08 -6.15 6.56
CA VAL A 27 0.87 -5.79 7.27
C VAL A 27 -0.20 -6.83 6.96
N GLN A 28 -0.88 -7.32 7.99
CA GLN A 28 -1.95 -8.31 7.83
C GLN A 28 -3.00 -7.80 6.83
N GLY A 29 -3.32 -8.62 5.85
CA GLY A 29 -4.30 -8.28 4.82
C GLY A 29 -3.75 -7.51 3.63
N ALA A 30 -2.47 -7.13 3.65
CA ALA A 30 -1.86 -6.42 2.53
C ALA A 30 -1.71 -7.34 1.31
N VAL A 31 -1.88 -6.75 0.14
CA VAL A 31 -1.62 -7.43 -1.14
C VAL A 31 -0.25 -6.96 -1.62
N ASN A 32 0.57 -7.89 -2.08
CA ASN A 32 1.90 -7.55 -2.59
C ASN A 32 1.84 -7.26 -4.09
N LEU A 33 2.18 -6.03 -4.45
CA LEU A 33 2.28 -5.60 -5.86
C LEU A 33 3.62 -4.87 -6.00
N ASP A 34 4.64 -5.60 -6.41
CA ASP A 34 6.01 -5.09 -6.50
C ASP A 34 6.12 -4.01 -7.59
N VAL A 35 6.49 -2.79 -7.19
CA VAL A 35 6.61 -1.67 -8.13
C VAL A 35 7.87 -1.76 -8.98
N GLU A 36 8.90 -2.45 -8.50
CA GLU A 36 10.16 -2.58 -9.23
C GLU A 36 10.10 -3.63 -10.34
N SER A 37 9.31 -4.69 -10.14
CA SER A 37 9.16 -5.74 -11.14
C SER A 37 8.15 -5.40 -12.23
N GLY A 38 7.37 -4.34 -12.02
CA GLY A 38 6.29 -3.99 -12.93
C GLY A 38 4.94 -4.60 -12.57
N ALA A 39 4.89 -5.44 -11.53
CA ALA A 39 3.64 -6.08 -11.12
C ALA A 39 2.59 -5.06 -10.69
N PHE A 40 3.01 -4.01 -9.98
CA PHE A 40 2.12 -2.93 -9.55
C PHE A 40 1.50 -2.25 -10.77
N GLN A 41 2.33 -1.85 -11.73
CA GLN A 41 1.90 -1.15 -12.92
C GLN A 41 0.95 -2.00 -13.77
N ALA A 42 1.25 -3.29 -13.88
CA ALA A 42 0.42 -4.21 -14.66
C ALA A 42 -0.97 -4.38 -14.05
N LYS A 43 -1.08 -4.29 -12.72
CA LYS A 43 -2.35 -4.46 -12.02
C LYS A 43 -3.17 -3.17 -11.95
N LEU A 44 -2.52 -2.03 -12.15
CA LEU A 44 -3.11 -0.72 -11.86
C LEU A 44 -4.43 -0.49 -12.58
N SER A 45 -4.54 -0.86 -13.86
CA SER A 45 -5.75 -0.64 -14.65
C SER A 45 -6.95 -1.48 -14.19
N SER A 46 -6.69 -2.55 -13.45
CA SER A 46 -7.77 -3.43 -12.96
C SER A 46 -8.20 -3.12 -11.54
N LEU A 47 -7.52 -2.17 -10.86
CA LEU A 47 -7.91 -1.78 -9.51
C LEU A 47 -9.09 -0.82 -9.54
N ASP A 48 -9.96 -0.95 -8.55
CA ASP A 48 -11.15 -0.10 -8.42
C ASP A 48 -10.73 1.29 -7.95
N LYS A 49 -10.94 2.31 -8.78
CA LYS A 49 -10.54 3.69 -8.48
C LYS A 49 -11.45 4.38 -7.49
N SER A 50 -12.60 3.79 -7.17
CA SER A 50 -13.59 4.40 -6.28
C SER A 50 -13.35 4.09 -4.80
N VAL A 51 -12.40 3.20 -4.49
CA VAL A 51 -12.08 2.84 -3.11
C VAL A 51 -10.74 3.46 -2.70
N GLY A 52 -10.49 3.50 -1.39
CA GLY A 52 -9.25 4.05 -0.86
C GLY A 52 -8.13 3.01 -0.81
N TYR A 53 -6.91 3.47 -0.95
CA TYR A 53 -5.71 2.63 -0.90
C TYR A 53 -4.69 3.22 0.05
N ALA A 54 -4.03 2.34 0.79
CA ALA A 54 -2.90 2.68 1.65
C ALA A 54 -1.69 1.90 1.14
N LEU A 55 -0.61 2.59 0.87
CA LEU A 55 0.61 2.01 0.30
C LEU A 55 1.76 2.12 1.27
N TYR A 56 2.66 1.14 1.27
CA TYR A 56 3.89 1.23 2.03
C TYR A 56 5.00 0.44 1.33
N CYS A 57 6.23 0.75 1.71
CA CYS A 57 7.39 -0.01 1.29
C CYS A 57 8.36 -0.13 2.46
N ARG A 58 9.65 -0.26 2.22
CA ARG A 58 10.63 -0.38 3.30
C ARG A 58 11.06 0.98 3.83
N SER A 59 11.34 1.94 2.94
CA SER A 59 11.88 3.24 3.31
C SER A 59 10.97 4.41 2.98
N GLY A 60 9.86 4.17 2.29
CA GLY A 60 8.95 5.22 1.82
C GLY A 60 9.22 5.69 0.40
N ARG A 61 10.34 5.29 -0.19
CA ARG A 61 10.71 5.75 -1.54
C ARG A 61 9.87 5.10 -2.64
N ARG A 62 9.75 3.78 -2.60
CA ARG A 62 8.97 3.03 -3.60
C ARG A 62 7.48 3.32 -3.47
N SER A 63 6.99 3.47 -2.24
CA SER A 63 5.57 3.77 -2.02
C SER A 63 5.23 5.19 -2.50
N ALA A 64 6.15 6.13 -2.41
CA ALA A 64 5.94 7.47 -2.95
C ALA A 64 5.79 7.43 -4.48
N ILE A 65 6.60 6.62 -5.15
CA ILE A 65 6.50 6.42 -6.60
C ILE A 65 5.15 5.78 -6.95
N ALA A 66 4.77 4.75 -6.22
CA ALA A 66 3.50 4.05 -6.45
C ALA A 66 2.31 4.97 -6.25
N ALA A 67 2.34 5.79 -5.19
CA ALA A 67 1.26 6.75 -4.93
C ALA A 67 1.12 7.76 -6.07
N GLU A 68 2.24 8.23 -6.62
CA GLU A 68 2.24 9.17 -7.74
C GLU A 68 1.65 8.51 -9.00
N LEU A 69 2.00 7.26 -9.25
CA LEU A 69 1.44 6.51 -10.38
C LEU A 69 -0.07 6.36 -10.25
N MET A 70 -0.57 6.10 -9.04
CA MET A 70 -2.00 5.98 -8.80
C MET A 70 -2.70 7.32 -9.00
N ALA A 71 -2.14 8.40 -8.48
CA ALA A 71 -2.72 9.73 -8.65
C ALA A 71 -2.84 10.09 -10.14
N THR A 72 -1.79 9.82 -10.91
CA THR A 72 -1.77 10.06 -12.35
C THR A 72 -2.82 9.22 -13.07
N ALA A 73 -3.08 8.02 -12.58
CA ALA A 73 -4.05 7.10 -13.18
C ALA A 73 -5.50 7.42 -12.79
N GLY A 74 -5.72 8.42 -11.95
CA GLY A 74 -7.08 8.86 -11.59
C GLY A 74 -7.63 8.34 -10.27
N PHE A 75 -6.78 7.71 -9.46
CA PHE A 75 -7.20 7.29 -8.11
C PHE A 75 -7.28 8.54 -7.22
N THR A 76 -8.36 8.67 -6.47
CA THR A 76 -8.62 9.88 -5.70
C THR A 76 -8.32 9.77 -4.21
N GLU A 77 -8.27 8.56 -3.67
CA GLU A 77 -8.04 8.35 -2.24
C GLU A 77 -6.86 7.40 -2.07
N VAL A 78 -5.65 7.97 -2.04
CA VAL A 78 -4.40 7.22 -1.91
C VAL A 78 -3.59 7.81 -0.78
N ARG A 79 -3.14 6.97 0.14
CA ARG A 79 -2.27 7.38 1.25
C ARG A 79 -0.96 6.60 1.19
N ASP A 80 0.14 7.33 1.16
CA ASP A 80 1.47 6.74 1.27
C ASP A 80 1.82 6.72 2.77
N LEU A 81 1.84 5.52 3.35
CA LEU A 81 2.10 5.37 4.77
C LEU A 81 3.59 5.17 5.09
N GLY A 82 4.43 5.19 4.08
CA GLY A 82 5.88 5.16 4.25
C GLY A 82 6.44 3.77 4.44
N THR A 83 6.89 3.46 5.66
CA THR A 83 7.53 2.18 5.96
C THR A 83 6.54 1.14 6.45
N LEU A 84 6.97 -0.12 6.40
CA LEU A 84 6.18 -1.24 6.95
C LEU A 84 5.73 -0.95 8.39
N GLU A 85 6.66 -0.51 9.23
CA GLU A 85 6.37 -0.26 10.64
C GLU A 85 5.39 0.88 10.83
N LEU A 86 5.57 1.97 10.09
CA LEU A 86 4.65 3.11 10.15
C LEU A 86 3.27 2.72 9.63
N ALA A 87 3.21 1.93 8.58
CA ALA A 87 1.94 1.46 8.03
C ALA A 87 1.18 0.60 9.04
N ALA A 88 1.86 -0.37 9.64
CA ALA A 88 1.25 -1.23 10.66
C ALA A 88 0.72 -0.41 11.82
N GLN A 89 1.50 0.56 12.28
CA GLN A 89 1.12 1.44 13.39
C GLN A 89 -0.08 2.31 13.01
N SER A 90 -0.05 2.93 11.85
CA SER A 90 -1.13 3.81 11.38
C SER A 90 -2.43 3.05 11.20
N LEU A 91 -2.36 1.82 10.71
CA LEU A 91 -3.54 1.01 10.44
C LEU A 91 -4.04 0.24 11.64
N GLY A 92 -3.21 0.13 12.69
CA GLY A 92 -3.54 -0.66 13.87
C GLY A 92 -3.59 -2.15 13.56
N LEU A 93 -2.77 -2.61 12.63
CA LEU A 93 -2.73 -4.00 12.19
C LEU A 93 -1.39 -4.64 12.51
N PRO A 94 -1.36 -5.95 12.80
CA PRO A 94 -0.10 -6.63 13.08
C PRO A 94 0.72 -6.86 11.82
N ILE A 95 2.02 -7.07 12.01
CA ILE A 95 2.91 -7.54 10.97
C ILE A 95 2.93 -9.05 11.05
N VAL A 96 2.67 -9.69 9.93
CA VAL A 96 2.58 -11.16 9.84
C VAL A 96 3.49 -11.67 8.73
N THR A 97 3.70 -12.99 8.70
CA THR A 97 4.62 -13.61 7.74
C THR A 97 3.93 -14.55 6.76
N GLN A 98 2.62 -14.53 6.74
CA GLN A 98 1.92 -15.43 5.82
C GLN A 98 1.45 -14.76 4.58
#